data_fad1f893738164d3c0bbb762c4f6994f
#
_entry.id   fad1f893738164d3c0bbb762c4f6994f
#
_cell.length_a   1.000
_cell.length_b   1.000
_cell.length_c   1.000
_cell.angle_alpha   90.00
_cell.angle_beta   90.00
_cell.angle_gamma   90.00
#
_symmetry.space_group_name_H-M   'P 1'
#
loop_
_entity.id
_entity.type
_entity.pdbx_description
1 polymer ?
#
loop_
_entity_poly.entity_id
_entity_poly.type
_entity_poly.pdbx_seq_one_letter_code
_entity_poly.pdbx_strand_id
1 'polypeptide(L)'
;MKSKKKTDLGKEIESIISKGNFASDEIVNKLLKNTILNLKFRDRIIFDGYPRSIEQAKNLDLILNKFDQKIDLIISLVVPREIIEKRIIGRVTCDKCNLTLNEFFNKEEIDLHPCGKEYFIKRKDDNLETIMSRYDIYTKTTEPVLNFLSKNSNFHEIDGTLEIDEITAKIDTFINV
;
A
#
# COMPACT_ATOMS: atom_id res chain seq x y z
N MET A 1 4.74 21.14 -15.00
CA MET A 1 4.81 20.47 -13.69
C MET A 1 5.54 21.38 -12.70
N LYS A 2 4.86 21.88 -11.67
CA LYS A 2 5.52 22.68 -10.62
C LYS A 2 6.29 21.73 -9.71
N SER A 3 7.62 21.88 -9.64
CA SER A 3 8.50 21.18 -8.71
C SER A 3 7.99 21.36 -7.28
N LYS A 4 7.46 20.29 -6.67
CA LYS A 4 7.18 20.28 -5.23
C LYS A 4 8.54 20.39 -4.53
N LYS A 5 8.78 21.48 -3.79
CA LYS A 5 9.96 21.61 -2.92
C LYS A 5 9.99 20.38 -2.02
N LYS A 6 11.00 19.50 -2.22
CA LYS A 6 11.21 18.34 -1.35
C LYS A 6 11.59 18.88 0.03
N THR A 7 10.78 18.60 1.03
CA THR A 7 11.13 18.89 2.44
C THR A 7 12.32 18.03 2.86
N ASP A 8 13.08 18.44 3.87
CA ASP A 8 14.23 17.65 4.33
C ASP A 8 13.80 16.25 4.80
N LEU A 9 12.63 16.14 5.44
CA LEU A 9 11.98 14.86 5.75
C LEU A 9 11.69 14.04 4.49
N GLY A 10 11.27 14.67 3.41
CA GLY A 10 11.03 13.98 2.12
C GLY A 10 12.29 13.40 1.49
N LYS A 11 13.43 14.09 1.62
CA LYS A 11 14.73 13.60 1.15
C LYS A 11 15.23 12.42 1.99
N GLU A 12 15.05 12.49 3.31
CA GLU A 12 15.39 11.42 4.23
C GLU A 12 14.61 10.14 3.91
N ILE A 13 13.30 10.25 3.73
CA ILE A 13 12.42 9.14 3.36
C ILE A 13 12.83 8.54 2.02
N GLU A 14 13.11 9.37 1.00
CA GLU A 14 13.55 8.89 -0.31
C GLU A 14 14.85 8.10 -0.22
N SER A 15 15.81 8.54 0.61
CA SER A 15 17.07 7.82 0.86
C SER A 15 16.85 6.45 1.52
N ILE A 16 15.86 6.32 2.41
CA ILE A 16 15.54 5.07 3.10
C ILE A 16 14.84 4.10 2.13
N ILE A 17 13.83 4.59 1.41
CA ILE A 17 13.03 3.77 0.48
C ILE A 17 13.87 3.30 -0.72
N SER A 18 14.77 4.15 -1.22
CA SER A 18 15.66 3.77 -2.36
C SER A 18 16.60 2.61 -2.03
N LYS A 19 16.85 2.34 -0.75
CA LYS A 19 17.62 1.19 -0.25
C LYS A 19 16.75 -0.03 0.03
N GLY A 20 15.44 0.02 -0.27
CA GLY A 20 14.49 -1.06 0.01
C GLY A 20 14.05 -1.15 1.47
N ASN A 21 14.49 -0.23 2.33
CA ASN A 21 14.13 -0.21 3.75
C ASN A 21 12.79 0.49 3.99
N PHE A 22 12.15 0.19 5.13
CA PHE A 22 10.99 0.93 5.61
C PHE A 22 11.43 2.15 6.42
N ALA A 23 10.64 3.23 6.35
CA ALA A 23 10.83 4.40 7.21
C ALA A 23 10.62 3.99 8.69
N SER A 24 11.37 4.62 9.61
CA SER A 24 11.20 4.37 11.04
C SER A 24 9.81 4.81 11.52
N ASP A 25 9.32 4.19 12.59
CA ASP A 25 8.02 4.51 13.18
C ASP A 25 7.93 6.00 13.58
N GLU A 26 9.04 6.62 14.01
CA GLU A 26 9.08 8.04 14.31
C GLU A 26 8.79 8.92 13.10
N ILE A 27 9.39 8.59 11.95
CA ILE A 27 9.16 9.31 10.69
C ILE A 27 7.71 9.15 10.24
N VAL A 28 7.20 7.92 10.29
CA VAL A 28 5.81 7.60 9.90
C VAL A 28 4.83 8.34 10.82
N ASN A 29 5.04 8.29 12.13
CA ASN A 29 4.19 8.97 13.11
C ASN A 29 4.19 10.49 12.94
N LYS A 30 5.34 11.09 12.60
CA LYS A 30 5.44 12.52 12.31
C LYS A 30 4.68 12.93 11.05
N LEU A 31 4.78 12.12 9.99
CA LEU A 31 4.01 12.34 8.76
C LEU A 31 2.51 12.21 9.01
N LEU A 32 2.11 11.15 9.71
CA LEU A 32 0.72 10.88 10.07
C LEU A 32 0.11 12.04 10.85
N LYS A 33 0.78 12.46 11.91
CA LYS A 33 0.35 13.59 12.72
C LYS A 33 0.17 14.87 11.88
N ASN A 34 1.12 15.18 11.01
CA ASN A 34 1.02 16.34 10.13
C ASN A 34 -0.12 16.24 9.11
N THR A 35 -0.43 15.04 8.64
CA THR A 35 -1.54 14.80 7.69
C THR A 35 -2.88 14.95 8.39
N ILE A 36 -3.05 14.37 9.57
CA ILE A 36 -4.29 14.44 10.36
C ILE A 36 -4.56 15.88 10.86
N LEU A 37 -3.50 16.61 11.22
CA LEU A 37 -3.61 18.03 11.60
C LEU A 37 -4.09 18.93 10.46
N ASN A 38 -3.97 18.47 9.21
CA ASN A 38 -4.44 19.24 8.08
C ASN A 38 -5.97 19.10 7.94
N LEU A 39 -6.70 20.10 8.42
CA LEU A 39 -8.17 20.14 8.41
C LEU A 39 -8.83 19.87 7.04
N LYS A 40 -8.08 20.07 5.95
CA LYS A 40 -8.56 19.79 4.59
C LYS A 40 -8.82 18.30 4.34
N PHE A 41 -8.13 17.42 5.06
CA PHE A 41 -8.22 15.97 4.90
C PHE A 41 -8.94 15.28 6.08
N ARG A 42 -9.49 16.08 7.00
CA ARG A 42 -10.25 15.55 8.13
C ARG A 42 -11.43 14.72 7.61
N ASP A 43 -11.66 13.57 8.22
CA ASP A 43 -12.77 12.65 7.90
C ASP A 43 -12.71 12.01 6.49
N ARG A 44 -11.53 12.07 5.81
CA ARG A 44 -11.35 11.51 4.45
C ARG A 44 -9.94 10.97 4.26
N ILE A 45 -9.47 10.13 5.18
CA ILE A 45 -8.12 9.57 5.14
C ILE A 45 -8.21 8.08 4.85
N ILE A 46 -7.50 7.64 3.83
CA ILE A 46 -7.25 6.23 3.56
C ILE A 46 -5.80 5.94 3.93
N PHE A 47 -5.61 4.96 4.82
CA PHE A 47 -4.31 4.44 5.20
C PHE A 47 -4.00 3.22 4.35
N ASP A 48 -3.10 3.37 3.38
CA ASP A 48 -2.66 2.27 2.52
C ASP A 48 -1.31 1.74 3.00
N GLY A 49 -1.26 0.44 3.32
CA GLY A 49 -0.08 -0.21 3.85
C GLY A 49 0.39 0.30 5.21
N TYR A 50 -0.52 0.82 6.02
CA TYR A 50 -0.32 1.28 7.38
C TYR A 50 -1.58 0.99 8.22
N PRO A 51 -1.45 0.52 9.48
CA PRO A 51 -0.24 0.22 10.25
C PRO A 51 0.45 -1.09 9.82
N ARG A 52 1.77 -1.19 10.07
CA ARG A 52 2.59 -2.39 9.81
C ARG A 52 3.17 -3.02 11.07
N SER A 53 2.89 -2.45 12.23
CA SER A 53 3.21 -3.01 13.54
C SER A 53 2.07 -2.76 14.53
N ILE A 54 1.98 -3.58 15.57
CA ILE A 54 0.97 -3.39 16.64
C ILE A 54 1.18 -2.03 17.33
N GLU A 55 2.42 -1.61 17.46
CA GLU A 55 2.75 -0.31 18.04
C GLU A 55 2.24 0.85 17.17
N GLN A 56 2.41 0.75 15.85
CA GLN A 56 1.83 1.71 14.90
C GLN A 56 0.29 1.73 15.00
N ALA A 57 -0.37 0.57 15.11
CA ALA A 57 -1.82 0.49 15.25
C ALA A 57 -2.31 1.21 16.52
N LYS A 58 -1.69 0.95 17.66
CA LYS A 58 -2.00 1.62 18.94
C LYS A 58 -1.75 3.13 18.86
N ASN A 59 -0.66 3.55 18.22
CA ASN A 59 -0.33 4.95 18.03
C ASN A 59 -1.34 5.67 17.12
N LEU A 60 -1.80 4.99 16.07
CA LEU A 60 -2.85 5.52 15.19
C LEU A 60 -4.12 5.82 15.97
N ASP A 61 -4.60 4.89 16.76
CA ASP A 61 -5.78 5.07 17.62
C ASP A 61 -5.60 6.24 18.59
N LEU A 62 -4.43 6.33 19.25
CA LEU A 62 -4.13 7.44 20.15
C LEU A 62 -4.10 8.80 19.45
N ILE A 63 -3.61 8.86 18.20
CA ILE A 63 -3.59 10.10 17.43
C ILE A 63 -5.00 10.46 16.97
N LEU A 64 -5.77 9.52 16.42
CA LEU A 64 -7.11 9.77 15.93
C LEU A 64 -8.05 10.23 17.06
N ASN A 65 -8.01 9.58 18.22
CA ASN A 65 -8.80 9.93 19.39
C ASN A 65 -8.57 11.38 19.88
N LYS A 66 -7.35 11.94 19.69
CA LYS A 66 -7.07 13.36 20.02
C LYS A 66 -7.82 14.35 19.14
N PHE A 67 -8.36 13.89 18.02
CA PHE A 67 -9.10 14.70 17.05
C PHE A 67 -10.54 14.25 16.90
N ASP A 68 -11.06 13.46 17.86
CA ASP A 68 -12.41 12.87 17.83
C ASP A 68 -12.67 12.07 16.54
N GLN A 69 -11.63 11.39 16.05
CA GLN A 69 -11.68 10.52 14.88
C GLN A 69 -11.46 9.06 15.25
N LYS A 70 -11.93 8.16 14.42
CA LYS A 70 -11.75 6.71 14.55
C LYS A 70 -11.55 6.08 13.18
N ILE A 71 -11.14 4.82 13.16
CA ILE A 71 -11.15 4.01 11.95
C ILE A 71 -12.57 3.45 11.76
N ASP A 72 -13.20 3.83 10.67
CA ASP A 72 -14.57 3.41 10.36
C ASP A 72 -14.61 2.07 9.61
N LEU A 73 -13.57 1.76 8.82
CA LEU A 73 -13.50 0.54 8.01
C LEU A 73 -12.06 0.05 7.91
N ILE A 74 -11.87 -1.25 8.04
CA ILE A 74 -10.60 -1.93 7.86
C ILE A 74 -10.80 -3.04 6.83
N ILE A 75 -10.05 -2.98 5.73
CA ILE A 75 -10.09 -3.97 4.67
C ILE A 75 -8.75 -4.67 4.58
N SER A 76 -8.76 -5.99 4.66
CA SER A 76 -7.61 -6.86 4.43
C SER A 76 -7.80 -7.63 3.11
N LEU A 77 -6.91 -7.39 2.13
CA LEU A 77 -6.88 -8.17 0.91
C LEU A 77 -6.06 -9.43 1.13
N VAL A 78 -6.70 -10.58 1.13
CA VAL A 78 -6.04 -11.87 1.31
C VAL A 78 -5.59 -12.40 -0.06
N VAL A 79 -4.29 -12.60 -0.24
CA VAL A 79 -3.71 -13.07 -1.50
C VAL A 79 -2.72 -14.20 -1.20
N PRO A 80 -2.80 -15.38 -1.85
CA PRO A 80 -1.83 -16.44 -1.71
C PRO A 80 -0.43 -15.96 -2.11
N ARG A 81 0.57 -16.50 -1.42
CA ARG A 81 1.99 -16.13 -1.62
C ARG A 81 2.43 -16.27 -3.08
N GLU A 82 2.07 -17.37 -3.73
CA GLU A 82 2.44 -17.65 -5.12
C GLU A 82 1.90 -16.60 -6.09
N ILE A 83 0.72 -16.05 -5.80
CA ILE A 83 0.13 -14.96 -6.58
C ILE A 83 0.85 -13.65 -6.31
N ILE A 84 1.23 -13.37 -5.05
CA ILE A 84 2.03 -12.18 -4.69
C ILE A 84 3.37 -12.21 -5.44
N GLU A 85 4.07 -13.35 -5.44
CA GLU A 85 5.34 -13.51 -6.16
C GLU A 85 5.18 -13.23 -7.65
N LYS A 86 4.16 -13.83 -8.31
CA LYS A 86 3.86 -13.57 -9.73
C LYS A 86 3.52 -12.12 -9.99
N ARG A 87 2.71 -11.49 -9.12
CA ARG A 87 2.34 -10.08 -9.26
C ARG A 87 3.54 -9.15 -9.20
N ILE A 88 4.52 -9.44 -8.34
CA ILE A 88 5.69 -8.58 -8.18
C ILE A 88 6.73 -8.84 -9.28
N ILE A 89 7.06 -10.12 -9.56
CA ILE A 89 8.06 -10.47 -10.57
C ILE A 89 7.59 -10.07 -11.98
N GLY A 90 6.30 -10.25 -12.26
CA GLY A 90 5.71 -9.92 -13.56
C GLY A 90 5.38 -8.44 -13.74
N ARG A 91 5.50 -7.61 -12.71
CA ARG A 91 5.14 -6.20 -12.78
C ARG A 91 6.04 -5.43 -13.75
N VAL A 92 5.41 -4.73 -14.67
CA VAL A 92 6.05 -3.83 -15.63
C VAL A 92 5.29 -2.52 -15.70
N THR A 93 6.00 -1.42 -15.90
CA THR A 93 5.40 -0.09 -15.99
C THR A 93 5.86 0.58 -17.28
N CYS A 94 4.92 1.09 -18.07
CA CYS A 94 5.23 1.89 -19.25
C CYS A 94 5.84 3.24 -18.82
N ASP A 95 7.04 3.54 -19.27
CA ASP A 95 7.75 4.80 -18.91
C ASP A 95 7.16 6.04 -19.59
N LYS A 96 6.33 5.86 -20.63
CA LYS A 96 5.64 6.97 -21.33
C LYS A 96 4.34 7.38 -20.65
N CYS A 97 3.45 6.43 -20.35
CA CYS A 97 2.11 6.72 -19.81
C CYS A 97 1.93 6.33 -18.34
N ASN A 98 2.92 5.68 -17.72
CA ASN A 98 2.90 5.15 -16.35
C ASN A 98 1.84 4.05 -16.12
N LEU A 99 1.27 3.44 -17.19
CA LEU A 99 0.42 2.27 -17.03
C LEU A 99 1.24 1.12 -16.47
N THR A 100 0.74 0.50 -15.41
CA THR A 100 1.36 -0.70 -14.80
C THR A 100 0.53 -1.92 -15.16
N LEU A 101 1.19 -2.92 -15.74
CA LEU A 101 0.62 -4.21 -16.12
C LEU A 101 1.48 -5.34 -15.55
N ASN A 102 1.09 -6.59 -15.82
CA ASN A 102 1.79 -7.77 -15.39
C ASN A 102 2.03 -8.75 -16.54
N GLU A 103 3.27 -9.16 -16.75
CA GLU A 103 3.66 -10.06 -17.84
C GLU A 103 2.96 -11.43 -17.80
N PHE A 104 2.52 -11.88 -16.61
CA PHE A 104 1.82 -13.16 -16.46
C PHE A 104 0.31 -13.06 -16.68
N PHE A 105 -0.28 -11.89 -16.42
CA PHE A 105 -1.75 -11.72 -16.42
C PHE A 105 -2.25 -10.84 -17.57
N ASN A 106 -1.41 -9.91 -18.06
CA ASN A 106 -1.81 -8.90 -19.04
C ASN A 106 -0.96 -8.96 -20.32
N LYS A 107 -0.57 -10.15 -20.77
CA LYS A 107 0.36 -10.29 -21.91
C LYS A 107 -0.18 -9.65 -23.19
N GLU A 108 -1.44 -9.87 -23.50
CA GLU A 108 -2.08 -9.31 -24.70
C GLU A 108 -2.14 -7.78 -24.66
N GLU A 109 -2.50 -7.22 -23.50
CA GLU A 109 -2.53 -5.76 -23.30
C GLU A 109 -1.15 -5.11 -23.42
N ILE A 110 -0.10 -5.82 -22.98
CA ILE A 110 1.30 -5.37 -23.14
C ILE A 110 1.69 -5.38 -24.62
N ASP A 111 1.38 -6.47 -25.35
CA ASP A 111 1.75 -6.62 -26.76
C ASP A 111 1.02 -5.61 -27.66
N LEU A 112 -0.22 -5.25 -27.32
CA LEU A 112 -1.07 -4.29 -28.08
C LEU A 112 -1.03 -2.86 -27.51
N HIS A 113 -0.12 -2.57 -26.56
CA HIS A 113 -0.11 -1.28 -25.88
C HIS A 113 0.18 -0.12 -26.84
N PRO A 114 -0.63 0.96 -26.86
CA PRO A 114 -0.48 2.08 -27.81
C PRO A 114 0.87 2.79 -27.78
N CYS A 115 1.56 2.80 -26.64
CA CYS A 115 2.89 3.38 -26.55
C CYS A 115 4.00 2.49 -27.12
N GLY A 116 3.72 1.19 -27.32
CA GLY A 116 4.67 0.16 -27.70
C GLY A 116 5.15 -0.64 -26.48
N LYS A 117 5.31 -1.96 -26.69
CA LYS A 117 5.74 -2.89 -25.63
C LYS A 117 7.18 -2.65 -25.16
N GLU A 118 8.02 -2.06 -25.97
CA GLU A 118 9.40 -1.73 -25.67
C GLU A 118 9.55 -0.66 -24.58
N TYR A 119 8.48 0.06 -24.26
CA TYR A 119 8.46 1.06 -23.19
C TYR A 119 8.09 0.50 -21.80
N PHE A 120 7.78 -0.80 -21.71
CA PHE A 120 7.57 -1.43 -20.41
C PHE A 120 8.92 -1.76 -19.76
N ILE A 121 9.11 -1.23 -18.56
CA ILE A 121 10.32 -1.40 -17.75
C ILE A 121 9.98 -2.06 -16.42
N LYS A 122 10.89 -2.89 -15.92
CA LYS A 122 10.81 -3.49 -14.58
C LYS A 122 11.44 -2.57 -13.55
N ARG A 123 10.90 -2.57 -12.34
CA ARG A 123 11.54 -1.89 -11.22
C ARG A 123 12.77 -2.68 -10.77
N LYS A 124 13.80 -1.97 -10.34
CA LYS A 124 15.06 -2.59 -9.87
C LYS A 124 14.87 -3.46 -8.62
N ASP A 125 13.86 -3.16 -7.81
CA ASP A 125 13.52 -3.86 -6.57
C ASP A 125 12.52 -5.02 -6.77
N ASP A 126 12.03 -5.25 -8.00
CA ASP A 126 11.15 -6.37 -8.33
C ASP A 126 11.98 -7.63 -8.67
N ASN A 127 12.67 -8.15 -7.67
CA ASN A 127 13.45 -9.39 -7.74
C ASN A 127 13.12 -10.32 -6.56
N LEU A 128 13.37 -11.60 -6.73
CA LEU A 128 12.99 -12.65 -5.77
C LEU A 128 13.59 -12.42 -4.37
N GLU A 129 14.84 -11.98 -4.28
CA GLU A 129 15.52 -11.74 -3.00
C GLU A 129 14.82 -10.62 -2.20
N THR A 130 14.53 -9.51 -2.86
CA THR A 130 13.81 -8.38 -2.24
C THR A 130 12.40 -8.79 -1.84
N ILE A 131 11.70 -9.60 -2.65
CA ILE A 131 10.36 -10.10 -2.35
C ILE A 131 10.38 -10.98 -1.11
N MET A 132 11.32 -11.95 -1.04
CA MET A 132 11.45 -12.86 0.10
C MET A 132 11.75 -12.09 1.39
N SER A 133 12.68 -11.15 1.35
CA SER A 133 12.99 -10.29 2.49
C SER A 133 11.77 -9.49 2.97
N ARG A 134 11.01 -8.89 2.05
CA ARG A 134 9.79 -8.16 2.39
C ARG A 134 8.69 -9.08 2.95
N TYR A 135 8.55 -10.27 2.41
CA TYR A 135 7.58 -11.25 2.89
C TYR A 135 7.92 -11.71 4.31
N ASP A 136 9.20 -11.97 4.61
CA ASP A 136 9.65 -12.33 5.95
C ASP A 136 9.37 -11.21 6.97
N ILE A 137 9.60 -9.95 6.57
CA ILE A 137 9.26 -8.80 7.41
C ILE A 137 7.74 -8.72 7.61
N TYR A 138 6.95 -8.89 6.55
CA TYR A 138 5.49 -8.88 6.62
C TYR A 138 4.98 -9.93 7.61
N THR A 139 5.42 -11.18 7.50
CA THR A 139 5.00 -12.28 8.38
C THR A 139 5.37 -12.01 9.84
N LYS A 140 6.55 -11.44 10.09
CA LYS A 140 7.01 -11.17 11.45
C LYS A 140 6.35 -9.94 12.10
N THR A 141 6.04 -8.92 11.32
CA THR A 141 5.63 -7.62 11.88
C THR A 141 4.20 -7.23 11.52
N THR A 142 3.74 -7.49 10.30
CA THR A 142 2.46 -7.01 9.79
C THR A 142 1.34 -8.04 9.97
N GLU A 143 1.58 -9.31 9.76
CA GLU A 143 0.58 -10.36 9.99
C GLU A 143 0.03 -10.36 11.43
N PRO A 144 0.84 -10.19 12.50
CA PRO A 144 0.31 -10.00 13.85
C PRO A 144 -0.61 -8.79 14.01
N VAL A 145 -0.45 -7.74 13.19
CA VAL A 145 -1.35 -6.58 13.20
C VAL A 145 -2.72 -6.94 12.69
N LEU A 146 -2.83 -7.79 11.65
CA LEU A 146 -4.12 -8.27 11.16
C LEU A 146 -4.89 -9.00 12.25
N ASN A 147 -4.22 -9.88 13.01
CA ASN A 147 -4.81 -10.57 14.16
C ASN A 147 -5.24 -9.60 15.28
N PHE A 148 -4.54 -8.49 15.45
CA PHE A 148 -4.93 -7.44 16.39
C PHE A 148 -6.14 -6.67 15.91
N LEU A 149 -6.16 -6.28 14.63
CA LEU A 149 -7.21 -5.49 14.01
C LEU A 149 -8.49 -6.30 13.71
N SER A 150 -8.37 -7.63 13.49
CA SER A 150 -9.53 -8.52 13.23
C SER A 150 -10.51 -8.61 14.40
N LYS A 151 -10.11 -8.15 15.58
CA LYS A 151 -11.01 -8.01 16.73
C LYS A 151 -11.96 -6.81 16.62
N ASN A 152 -11.73 -5.93 15.66
CA ASN A 152 -12.60 -4.79 15.38
C ASN A 152 -13.81 -5.26 14.56
N SER A 153 -15.01 -4.87 14.93
CA SER A 153 -16.25 -5.20 14.22
C SER A 153 -16.30 -4.69 12.76
N ASN A 154 -15.48 -3.70 12.45
CA ASN A 154 -15.40 -3.08 11.12
C ASN A 154 -14.23 -3.64 10.28
N PHE A 155 -13.68 -4.79 10.66
CA PHE A 155 -12.64 -5.50 9.91
C PHE A 155 -13.26 -6.50 8.94
N HIS A 156 -12.90 -6.39 7.66
CA HIS A 156 -13.40 -7.25 6.59
C HIS A 156 -12.23 -7.80 5.77
N GLU A 157 -12.28 -9.10 5.51
CA GLU A 157 -11.37 -9.77 4.58
C GLU A 157 -12.01 -9.90 3.20
N ILE A 158 -11.25 -9.58 2.17
CA ILE A 158 -11.65 -9.74 0.77
C ILE A 158 -10.61 -10.58 0.06
N ASP A 159 -11.05 -11.52 -0.76
CA ASP A 159 -10.18 -12.26 -1.67
C ASP A 159 -9.54 -11.27 -2.67
N GLY A 160 -8.25 -11.02 -2.48
CA GLY A 160 -7.49 -10.12 -3.33
C GLY A 160 -7.02 -10.75 -4.66
N THR A 161 -7.46 -11.98 -4.97
CA THR A 161 -7.21 -12.62 -6.28
C THR A 161 -8.30 -12.30 -7.30
N LEU A 162 -9.44 -11.78 -6.85
CA LEU A 162 -10.54 -11.35 -7.70
C LEU A 162 -10.15 -10.20 -8.63
N GLU A 163 -10.96 -9.96 -9.65
CA GLU A 163 -10.80 -8.80 -10.53
C GLU A 163 -11.06 -7.48 -9.79
N ILE A 164 -10.46 -6.40 -10.28
CA ILE A 164 -10.52 -5.08 -9.63
C ILE A 164 -11.97 -4.63 -9.42
N ASP A 165 -12.83 -4.82 -10.41
CA ASP A 165 -14.24 -4.41 -10.35
C ASP A 165 -15.02 -5.22 -9.31
N GLU A 166 -14.72 -6.51 -9.15
CA GLU A 166 -15.33 -7.37 -8.13
C GLU A 166 -14.90 -6.96 -6.71
N ILE A 167 -13.60 -6.65 -6.53
CA ILE A 167 -13.08 -6.14 -5.25
C ILE A 167 -13.73 -4.79 -4.93
N THR A 168 -13.83 -3.90 -5.92
CA THR A 168 -14.46 -2.58 -5.77
C THR A 168 -15.92 -2.74 -5.35
N ALA A 169 -16.70 -3.58 -6.02
CA ALA A 169 -18.08 -3.83 -5.68
C ALA A 169 -18.26 -4.37 -4.24
N LYS A 170 -17.36 -5.25 -3.79
CA LYS A 170 -17.35 -5.74 -2.40
C LYS A 170 -17.05 -4.61 -1.40
N ILE A 171 -16.07 -3.76 -1.68
CA ILE A 171 -15.73 -2.60 -0.83
C ILE A 171 -16.92 -1.66 -0.71
N ASP A 172 -17.61 -1.38 -1.83
CA ASP A 172 -18.78 -0.50 -1.86
C ASP A 172 -19.91 -1.00 -0.96
N THR A 173 -20.07 -2.31 -0.78
CA THR A 173 -21.08 -2.86 0.15
C THR A 173 -20.78 -2.52 1.61
N PHE A 174 -19.54 -2.26 1.99
CA PHE A 174 -19.15 -1.89 3.35
C PHE A 174 -19.17 -0.38 3.60
N ILE A 175 -19.04 0.43 2.55
CA ILE A 175 -19.01 1.90 2.65
C ILE A 175 -20.43 2.48 2.66
N ASN A 176 -21.36 1.85 1.95
CA ASN A 176 -22.72 2.37 1.74
C ASN A 176 -23.76 1.79 2.73
N VAL A 177 -23.32 1.30 3.88
CA VAL A 177 -24.20 0.78 4.95
C VAL A 177 -24.59 1.87 5.95
#